data_e04413c43e51b10fb4f67e05ba8b7679
#
_entry.id   e04413c43e51b10fb4f67e05ba8b7679
#
_cell.length_a   1.000
_cell.length_b   1.000
_cell.length_c   1.000
_cell.angle_alpha   90.00
_cell.angle_beta   90.00
_cell.angle_gamma   90.00
#
_symmetry.space_group_name_H-M   'P 1'
#
loop_
_entity.id
_entity.type
_entity.pdbx_description
1 polymer ?
#
loop_
_entity_poly.entity_id
_entity_poly.type
_entity_poly.pdbx_seq_one_letter_code
_entity_poly.pdbx_strand_id
1 'polypeptide(L)'
;LDQSCPTSAPHADLITPVTDRPGHDRRYAIDPSRISSELGWSPRHNVEQGLAETVNWYLSHQEWCSKVRERAGYDGSRLGIETVKAQGTTSDR
;
A
#
# COMPACT_ATOMS: atom_id res chain seq x y z
N LEU A 1 0.01 11.90 -4.39
CA LEU A 1 0.71 11.55 -5.64
C LEU A 1 0.58 12.60 -6.72
N ASP A 2 -0.60 13.20 -6.87
CA ASP A 2 -0.80 14.19 -7.94
C ASP A 2 0.17 15.35 -7.82
N GLN A 3 0.50 15.76 -6.61
CA GLN A 3 1.44 16.85 -6.41
C GLN A 3 2.87 16.45 -6.71
N SER A 4 3.21 15.19 -6.44
CA SER A 4 4.57 14.69 -6.63
C SER A 4 4.83 14.23 -8.05
N CYS A 5 3.80 13.76 -8.74
CA CYS A 5 3.89 13.30 -10.13
C CYS A 5 2.74 13.87 -10.93
N PRO A 6 2.74 15.17 -11.20
CA PRO A 6 1.59 15.80 -11.86
C PRO A 6 1.33 15.33 -13.27
N THR A 7 2.35 14.82 -13.95
CA THR A 7 2.17 14.34 -15.32
C THR A 7 1.29 13.10 -15.40
N SER A 8 1.19 12.36 -14.31
CA SER A 8 0.36 11.16 -14.26
C SER A 8 -0.97 11.39 -13.55
N ALA A 9 -1.24 12.61 -13.15
CA ALA A 9 -2.48 12.94 -12.45
C ALA A 9 -3.67 12.91 -13.40
N PRO A 10 -4.88 12.62 -12.91
CA PRO A 10 -5.17 12.28 -11.52
C PRO A 10 -4.94 10.80 -11.26
N HIS A 11 -4.22 10.51 -10.21
CA HIS A 11 -3.89 9.13 -9.86
C HIS A 11 -5.11 8.36 -9.36
N ALA A 12 -6.15 9.07 -8.95
CA ALA A 12 -7.39 8.42 -8.52
C ALA A 12 -8.00 7.55 -9.62
N ASP A 13 -7.71 7.85 -10.87
CA ASP A 13 -8.20 7.05 -11.98
C ASP A 13 -7.65 5.63 -11.98
N LEU A 14 -6.57 5.40 -11.23
CA LEU A 14 -5.98 4.07 -11.13
C LEU A 14 -6.64 3.20 -10.08
N ILE A 15 -7.54 3.76 -9.29
CA ILE A 15 -8.23 3.00 -8.25
C ILE A 15 -9.20 2.04 -8.91
N THR A 16 -9.03 0.77 -8.64
CA THR A 16 -9.88 -0.27 -9.22
C THR A 16 -10.41 -1.17 -8.11
N PRO A 17 -11.73 -1.24 -7.94
CA PRO A 17 -12.30 -2.14 -6.95
C PRO A 17 -12.04 -3.59 -7.34
N VAL A 18 -11.74 -4.40 -6.35
CA VAL A 18 -11.51 -5.83 -6.55
C VAL A 18 -12.25 -6.61 -5.48
N THR A 19 -12.32 -7.93 -5.66
CA THR A 19 -12.94 -8.81 -4.67
C THR A 19 -12.12 -8.77 -3.39
N ASP A 20 -12.80 -8.61 -2.28
CA ASP A 20 -12.15 -8.59 -0.97
C ASP A 20 -11.67 -9.99 -0.59
N ARG A 21 -10.64 -10.07 0.24
CA ARG A 21 -10.17 -11.36 0.70
C ARG A 21 -11.07 -11.87 1.82
N PRO A 22 -11.18 -13.19 1.97
CA PRO A 22 -11.96 -13.77 3.06
C PRO A 22 -11.38 -13.37 4.41
N GLY A 23 -12.26 -13.06 5.35
CA GLY A 23 -11.83 -12.72 6.69
C GLY A 23 -11.16 -11.38 6.85
N HIS A 24 -11.32 -10.50 5.89
CA HIS A 24 -10.70 -9.18 5.96
C HIS A 24 -11.38 -8.34 7.06
N ASP A 25 -10.58 -7.74 7.91
CA ASP A 25 -11.10 -6.85 8.94
C ASP A 25 -11.71 -5.62 8.32
N ARG A 26 -12.82 -5.18 8.87
CA ARG A 26 -13.47 -3.98 8.38
C ARG A 26 -12.77 -2.71 8.80
N ARG A 27 -12.15 -2.74 9.96
CA ARG A 27 -11.58 -1.53 10.53
C ARG A 27 -10.49 -1.87 11.52
N TYR A 28 -9.46 -1.05 11.50
CA TYR A 28 -8.40 -1.12 12.49
C TYR A 28 -8.42 0.17 13.29
N ALA A 29 -8.31 0.07 14.59
CA ALA A 29 -8.26 1.24 15.45
C ALA A 29 -7.40 0.91 16.64
N ILE A 30 -6.46 1.79 16.95
CA ILE A 30 -5.54 1.61 18.07
C ILE A 30 -5.62 2.84 18.94
N ASP A 31 -5.71 2.62 20.25
CA ASP A 31 -5.71 3.69 21.22
C ASP A 31 -4.33 3.81 21.84
N PRO A 32 -3.57 4.85 21.51
CA PRO A 32 -2.20 5.01 21.99
C PRO A 32 -2.09 5.71 23.34
N SER A 33 -3.20 5.89 24.05
CA SER A 33 -3.17 6.69 25.28
C SER A 33 -2.23 6.12 26.33
N ARG A 34 -2.13 4.81 26.45
CA ARG A 34 -1.29 4.20 27.46
C ARG A 34 0.20 4.46 27.18
N ILE A 35 0.63 4.27 25.96
CA ILE A 35 2.03 4.52 25.60
C ILE A 35 2.36 6.00 25.73
N SER A 36 1.41 6.86 25.43
CA SER A 36 1.62 8.30 25.58
C SER A 36 1.76 8.69 27.04
N SER A 37 0.88 8.18 27.90
CA SER A 37 0.91 8.58 29.31
C SER A 37 2.05 7.96 30.09
N GLU A 38 2.43 6.72 29.77
CA GLU A 38 3.46 6.03 30.53
C GLU A 38 4.87 6.28 30.01
N LEU A 39 5.04 6.42 28.71
CA LEU A 39 6.34 6.59 28.12
C LEU A 39 6.57 7.94 27.46
N GLY A 40 5.58 8.81 27.51
CA GLY A 40 5.70 10.12 26.90
C GLY A 40 5.85 10.09 25.40
N TRP A 41 5.43 9.01 24.77
CA TRP A 41 5.56 8.87 23.33
C TRP A 41 4.46 9.64 22.60
N SER A 42 4.82 10.23 21.48
CA SER A 42 3.85 10.81 20.55
C SER A 42 4.37 10.66 19.12
N PRO A 43 3.47 10.64 18.14
CA PRO A 43 3.91 10.59 16.74
C PRO A 43 4.72 11.83 16.38
N ARG A 44 5.75 11.64 15.58
CA ARG A 44 6.57 12.76 15.11
C ARG A 44 5.98 13.43 13.90
N HIS A 45 5.12 12.74 13.16
CA HIS A 45 4.56 13.23 11.93
C HIS A 45 3.05 13.06 11.95
N ASN A 46 2.33 14.01 11.41
CA ASN A 46 0.90 13.80 11.17
C ASN A 46 0.72 12.99 9.89
N VAL A 47 -0.52 12.60 9.60
CA VAL A 47 -0.80 11.73 8.45
C VAL A 47 -0.40 12.39 7.14
N GLU A 48 -0.71 13.66 6.98
CA GLU A 48 -0.41 14.37 5.75
C GLU A 48 1.09 14.43 5.48
N GLN A 49 1.85 14.82 6.49
CA GLN A 49 3.31 14.88 6.36
C GLN A 49 3.91 13.51 6.13
N GLY A 50 3.46 12.53 6.90
CA GLY A 50 3.96 11.18 6.78
C GLY A 50 3.69 10.56 5.42
N LEU A 51 2.50 10.79 4.89
CA LEU A 51 2.17 10.29 3.56
C LEU A 51 3.00 10.96 2.48
N ALA A 52 3.16 12.28 2.57
CA ALA A 52 3.96 13.00 1.59
C ALA A 52 5.40 12.53 1.58
N GLU A 53 5.98 12.36 2.76
CA GLU A 53 7.36 11.90 2.87
C GLU A 53 7.51 10.46 2.39
N THR A 54 6.53 9.62 2.69
CA THR A 54 6.54 8.22 2.25
C THR A 54 6.48 8.14 0.73
N VAL A 55 5.56 8.87 0.11
CA VAL A 55 5.45 8.89 -1.34
C VAL A 55 6.74 9.37 -1.97
N ASN A 56 7.30 10.45 -1.46
CA ASN A 56 8.53 10.99 -2.00
C ASN A 56 9.70 10.03 -1.84
N TRP A 57 9.75 9.31 -0.73
CA TRP A 57 10.78 8.32 -0.53
C TRP A 57 10.71 7.22 -1.57
N TYR A 58 9.52 6.66 -1.80
CA TYR A 58 9.36 5.60 -2.79
C TYR A 58 9.67 6.09 -4.20
N LEU A 59 9.28 7.30 -4.52
CA LEU A 59 9.59 7.85 -5.83
C LEU A 59 11.09 8.05 -6.05
N SER A 60 11.82 8.33 -4.99
CA SER A 60 13.27 8.51 -5.06
C SER A 60 14.05 7.20 -4.99
N HIS A 61 13.41 6.11 -4.61
CA HIS A 61 14.08 4.84 -4.37
C HIS A 61 13.49 3.72 -5.21
N GLN A 62 13.14 4.02 -6.44
CA GLN A 62 12.51 3.02 -7.30
C GLN A 62 13.43 1.86 -7.63
N GLU A 63 14.71 2.14 -7.73
CA GLU A 63 15.69 1.07 -7.98
C GLU A 63 15.72 0.10 -6.80
N TRP A 64 15.70 0.62 -5.58
CA TRP A 64 15.64 -0.21 -4.39
C TRP A 64 14.38 -1.08 -4.39
N CYS A 65 13.25 -0.48 -4.73
CA CYS A 65 11.97 -1.20 -4.80
C CYS A 65 12.02 -2.35 -5.82
N SER A 66 12.61 -2.10 -6.98
CA SER A 66 12.77 -3.12 -8.01
C SER A 66 13.63 -4.28 -7.53
N LYS A 67 14.73 -3.97 -6.88
CA LYS A 67 15.63 -5.00 -6.38
C LYS A 67 14.99 -5.86 -5.31
N VAL A 68 14.25 -5.24 -4.41
CA VAL A 68 13.54 -5.98 -3.37
C VAL A 68 12.49 -6.90 -3.97
N ARG A 69 11.78 -6.40 -4.95
CA ARG A 69 10.73 -7.17 -5.61
C ARG A 69 11.32 -8.37 -6.35
N GLU A 70 12.42 -8.17 -7.04
CA GLU A 70 13.11 -9.25 -7.72
C GLU A 70 13.60 -10.32 -6.75
N ARG A 71 14.20 -9.87 -5.65
CA ARG A 71 14.74 -10.79 -4.64
C ARG A 71 13.65 -11.60 -3.97
N ALA A 72 12.50 -10.98 -3.71
CA ALA A 72 11.39 -11.66 -3.06
C ALA A 72 10.60 -12.54 -4.02
N GLY A 73 10.74 -12.34 -5.31
CA GLY A 73 9.94 -13.08 -6.29
C GLY A 73 8.47 -12.74 -6.25
N TYR A 74 8.14 -11.58 -5.70
CA TYR A 74 6.74 -11.21 -5.57
C TYR A 74 6.19 -10.70 -6.89
N ASP A 75 5.08 -11.25 -7.33
CA ASP A 75 4.48 -10.91 -8.61
C ASP A 75 3.21 -10.08 -8.48
N GLY A 76 2.88 -9.66 -7.27
CA GLY A 76 1.69 -8.86 -7.05
C GLY A 76 0.43 -9.66 -6.80
N SER A 77 0.52 -10.98 -6.76
CA SER A 77 -0.67 -11.79 -6.55
C SER A 77 -1.25 -11.56 -5.16
N ARG A 78 -2.56 -11.72 -5.05
CA ARG A 78 -3.26 -11.47 -3.81
C ARG A 78 -3.37 -12.75 -3.01
N LEU A 79 -2.99 -12.66 -1.74
CA LEU A 79 -3.06 -13.79 -0.83
C LEU A 79 -4.50 -14.03 -0.40
N GLY A 80 -4.81 -15.30 -0.19
CA GLY A 80 -6.12 -15.68 0.33
C GLY A 80 -7.24 -15.69 -0.67
N ILE A 81 -6.96 -15.38 -1.93
CA ILE A 81 -7.96 -15.40 -2.96
C ILE A 81 -7.57 -16.46 -3.97
N GLU A 82 -8.46 -17.41 -4.15
CA GLU A 82 -8.23 -18.46 -5.10
C GLU A 82 -8.30 -17.88 -6.49
N THR A 83 -7.31 -18.14 -7.27
CA THR A 83 -7.31 -17.62 -8.62
C THR A 83 -8.07 -18.58 -9.51
N VAL A 84 -8.85 -18.03 -10.34
CA VAL A 84 -9.66 -18.85 -11.23
C VAL A 84 -8.99 -19.00 -12.56
N LYS A 85 -7.77 -18.63 -12.63
CA LYS A 85 -7.10 -18.68 -13.88
C LYS A 85 -6.95 -20.09 -14.41
N ALA A 86 -7.15 -21.03 -13.55
CA ALA A 86 -7.14 -22.39 -14.03
C ALA A 86 -8.10 -22.58 -15.14
N GLN A 87 -9.07 -21.77 -15.21
CA GLN A 87 -9.98 -21.84 -16.26
C GLN A 87 -9.38 -21.31 -17.48
N GLY A 88 -8.34 -20.92 -17.38
CA GLY A 88 -7.79 -20.49 -18.46
C GLY A 88 -8.05 -19.26 -18.95
N THR A 89 -8.36 -18.76 -18.78
CA THR A 89 -8.55 -17.74 -19.36
C THR A 89 -7.71 -16.93 -19.22
N THR A 90 -7.32 -16.63 -19.35
CA THR A 90 -6.78 -16.02 -19.33
C THR A 90 -6.42 -15.06 -19.41
N SER A 91 -6.40 -14.69 -19.61
CA SER A 91 -5.98 -13.84 -19.72
C SER A 91 -6.07 -12.85 -19.39
N ASP A 92 -6.41 -12.44 -19.22
CA ASP A 92 -6.57 -11.39 -19.01
C ASP A 92 -6.16 -10.81 -18.07
N ARG A 93 -5.80 -10.62 -17.80
CA ARG A 93 -5.42 -9.98 -16.93
C ARG A 93 -4.65 -9.46 -16.98
#